data_dd57948afc76c4b2f65517ce0c1915d5
#
_entry.id   dd57948afc76c4b2f65517ce0c1915d5
#
_cell.length_a   1.000
_cell.length_b   1.000
_cell.length_c   1.000
_cell.angle_alpha   90.00
_cell.angle_beta   90.00
_cell.angle_gamma   90.00
#
_symmetry.space_group_name_H-M   'P 1'
#
loop_
_entity.id
_entity.type
_entity.pdbx_description
1 polymer ?
#
loop_
_entity_poly.entity_id
_entity_poly.type
_entity_poly.pdbx_seq_one_letter_code
_entity_poly.pdbx_strand_id
1 'polypeptide(L)'
;MVKKIFAVVGSALLFLLIIGASSAADIDINNDGTFSDVQNGINQAQSGDTIYLNNHTFTGSGSEISVAGGWFSNKDKITIDGSINPNKGGTGNEMSTLDAKSSSRVFNIGASSITLKNIIITNGKYSGRDANGAGVYSSGSNLILENCVISNCEASSSSRGDVHSALYSENTVTLSRCTLVNNKATSTYNTVTNSYVVRTASFDGSMTDCIVRDNYVSSIGAMAIGITIVGSSSNKVSNTKFMNNYATSTNGNAFGAALQVLGTVSNCTFEYNQANSDVNNSHAGALCFRPGSTVYNCTFIGNIAYRGAATTFHASGELKDCIFINNTATGFGGAISTGYDGTTGQKVKISNSYFEGNAAPIGGAITTHGNDITVDNSTFLSNKAADDGGAVYVVDDGITVLNSNFGNNSAKNYAGAIYVKGNNVKIQNATFVNNSAHFAGAVRVEGNYVNVLNATFIGNKAISDGVSKSQAGALGISGNNVNIDSSYFANNTVEGDAGAIGVKGSHIKVTNSQFYSNHANPFNNDLNTGLGGAIYTMGNNVTYDNAIFRYNTAVNGSALFVDGVVSLKNIVFYRNQAYTYALPIIVQNPKNPYGVTVNVTVVIIGGNNIANAIHHVG
;
A
#
# COMPACT_ATOMS: atom_id res chain seq x y z
N MET A 1 52.97 -20.64 -56.02
CA MET A 1 52.00 -20.92 -54.95
C MET A 1 51.37 -19.65 -54.34
N VAL A 2 52.09 -18.58 -54.23
CA VAL A 2 51.60 -17.30 -53.59
C VAL A 2 50.53 -16.59 -54.43
N LYS A 3 50.52 -16.65 -55.76
CA LYS A 3 49.50 -16.02 -56.62
C LYS A 3 48.12 -16.68 -56.60
N LYS A 4 47.98 -17.94 -56.15
CA LYS A 4 46.68 -18.64 -56.03
C LYS A 4 46.00 -18.39 -54.67
N ILE A 5 46.77 -18.01 -53.63
CA ILE A 5 46.23 -17.70 -52.32
C ILE A 5 45.58 -16.32 -52.32
N PHE A 6 46.13 -15.33 -53.05
CA PHE A 6 45.53 -14.01 -53.18
C PHE A 6 44.22 -13.99 -53.98
N ALA A 7 44.01 -14.89 -54.91
CA ALA A 7 42.75 -14.96 -55.67
C ALA A 7 41.61 -15.59 -54.84
N VAL A 8 41.90 -16.52 -53.90
CA VAL A 8 40.88 -17.14 -53.04
C VAL A 8 40.52 -16.20 -51.87
N VAL A 9 41.49 -15.44 -51.33
CA VAL A 9 41.22 -14.47 -50.28
C VAL A 9 40.49 -13.24 -50.84
N GLY A 10 40.82 -12.79 -52.08
CA GLY A 10 40.12 -11.69 -52.76
C GLY A 10 38.65 -12.00 -53.08
N SER A 11 38.36 -13.25 -53.53
CA SER A 11 36.96 -13.65 -53.77
C SER A 11 36.16 -13.90 -52.50
N ALA A 12 36.79 -14.37 -51.41
CA ALA A 12 36.12 -14.49 -50.09
C ALA A 12 35.86 -13.09 -49.45
N LEU A 13 36.78 -12.12 -49.64
CA LEU A 13 36.53 -10.72 -49.19
C LEU A 13 35.50 -10.00 -50.04
N LEU A 14 35.41 -10.30 -51.36
CA LEU A 14 34.40 -9.71 -52.23
C LEU A 14 33.01 -10.29 -52.02
N PHE A 15 32.91 -11.54 -51.54
CA PHE A 15 31.63 -12.13 -51.13
C PHE A 15 31.15 -11.63 -49.76
N LEU A 16 32.04 -11.12 -48.89
CA LEU A 16 31.67 -10.51 -47.62
C LEU A 16 31.25 -9.01 -47.74
N LEU A 17 31.48 -8.38 -48.88
CA LEU A 17 31.20 -6.98 -49.12
C LEU A 17 29.92 -6.72 -49.94
N ILE A 18 29.18 -7.77 -50.30
CA ILE A 18 27.86 -7.68 -50.95
C ILE A 18 26.75 -8.17 -49.99
N ILE A 19 26.95 -8.03 -48.69
CA ILE A 19 25.82 -7.83 -47.80
C ILE A 19 25.52 -6.34 -47.85
N GLY A 20 24.94 -5.92 -48.96
CA GLY A 20 24.36 -4.58 -49.08
C GLY A 20 23.39 -4.44 -47.91
N ALA A 21 23.48 -3.37 -47.15
CA ALA A 21 22.40 -2.96 -46.26
C ALA A 21 21.14 -2.92 -47.12
N SER A 22 20.30 -3.98 -47.08
CA SER A 22 19.00 -3.90 -47.70
C SER A 22 18.26 -2.77 -46.96
N SER A 23 17.81 -1.78 -47.68
CA SER A 23 16.90 -0.78 -47.12
C SER A 23 15.71 -1.54 -46.57
N ALA A 24 15.26 -1.15 -45.35
CA ALA A 24 14.04 -1.73 -44.79
C ALA A 24 12.90 -1.70 -45.82
N ALA A 25 12.23 -2.83 -46.01
CA ALA A 25 11.15 -2.96 -46.98
C ALA A 25 9.78 -2.99 -46.26
N ASP A 26 8.78 -2.53 -46.96
CA ASP A 26 7.37 -2.66 -46.58
C ASP A 26 6.79 -3.90 -47.24
N ILE A 27 6.21 -4.79 -46.42
CA ILE A 27 5.49 -6.00 -46.90
C ILE A 27 4.02 -5.79 -46.56
N ASP A 28 3.15 -5.76 -47.55
CA ASP A 28 1.73 -5.51 -47.36
C ASP A 28 0.90 -6.77 -47.49
N ILE A 29 0.04 -7.03 -46.50
CA ILE A 29 -0.99 -8.05 -46.53
C ILE A 29 -2.35 -7.33 -46.66
N ASN A 30 -2.98 -7.45 -47.84
CA ASN A 30 -4.06 -6.55 -48.25
C ASN A 30 -5.47 -7.17 -48.19
N ASN A 31 -5.67 -8.32 -47.57
CA ASN A 31 -6.96 -8.97 -47.43
C ASN A 31 -7.09 -9.65 -46.08
N ASP A 32 -8.33 -9.82 -45.62
CA ASP A 32 -8.62 -10.72 -44.50
C ASP A 32 -8.10 -12.14 -44.82
N GLY A 33 -7.62 -12.84 -43.80
CA GLY A 33 -6.95 -14.11 -44.02
C GLY A 33 -6.82 -14.96 -42.76
N THR A 34 -5.78 -15.76 -42.78
CA THR A 34 -5.41 -16.67 -41.70
C THR A 34 -4.05 -16.31 -41.11
N PHE A 35 -3.69 -16.93 -39.98
CA PHE A 35 -2.33 -16.82 -39.42
C PHE A 35 -1.25 -17.27 -40.41
N SER A 36 -1.58 -18.15 -41.37
CA SER A 36 -0.64 -18.55 -42.43
C SER A 36 -0.27 -17.39 -43.36
N ASP A 37 -1.19 -16.46 -43.62
CA ASP A 37 -0.91 -15.31 -44.46
C ASP A 37 0.04 -14.34 -43.76
N VAL A 38 -0.15 -14.10 -42.47
CA VAL A 38 0.79 -13.33 -41.62
C VAL A 38 2.15 -14.04 -41.57
N GLN A 39 2.16 -15.36 -41.38
CA GLN A 39 3.37 -16.18 -41.35
C GLN A 39 4.15 -16.10 -42.68
N ASN A 40 3.47 -16.10 -43.81
CA ASN A 40 4.08 -15.93 -45.12
C ASN A 40 4.76 -14.55 -45.26
N GLY A 41 4.13 -13.48 -44.76
CA GLY A 41 4.73 -12.15 -44.68
C GLY A 41 6.01 -12.15 -43.82
N ILE A 42 5.97 -12.78 -42.64
CA ILE A 42 7.12 -12.93 -41.76
C ILE A 42 8.23 -13.74 -42.45
N ASN A 43 7.90 -14.80 -43.16
CA ASN A 43 8.88 -15.63 -43.85
C ASN A 43 9.62 -14.86 -44.98
N GLN A 44 8.97 -13.90 -45.63
CA GLN A 44 9.55 -13.03 -46.64
C GLN A 44 10.40 -11.92 -46.03
N ALA A 45 10.04 -11.41 -44.86
CA ALA A 45 10.69 -10.27 -44.23
C ALA A 45 12.16 -10.55 -43.87
N GLN A 46 12.96 -9.52 -43.89
CA GLN A 46 14.34 -9.47 -43.41
C GLN A 46 14.46 -8.54 -42.20
N SER A 47 15.63 -8.54 -41.59
CA SER A 47 15.90 -7.67 -40.44
C SER A 47 15.68 -6.21 -40.78
N GLY A 48 14.82 -5.53 -40.02
CA GLY A 48 14.47 -4.13 -40.19
C GLY A 48 13.21 -3.87 -41.04
N ASP A 49 12.62 -4.90 -41.65
CA ASP A 49 11.40 -4.75 -42.46
C ASP A 49 10.15 -4.51 -41.61
N THR A 50 9.16 -3.87 -42.24
CA THR A 50 7.82 -3.67 -41.66
C THR A 50 6.78 -4.48 -42.46
N ILE A 51 5.98 -5.25 -41.74
CA ILE A 51 4.86 -6.02 -42.28
C ILE A 51 3.57 -5.27 -41.89
N TYR A 52 2.89 -4.70 -42.88
CA TYR A 52 1.59 -4.04 -42.69
C TYR A 52 0.44 -5.02 -42.87
N LEU A 53 -0.40 -5.13 -41.84
CA LEU A 53 -1.63 -5.95 -41.87
C LEU A 53 -2.84 -5.20 -42.43
N ASN A 54 -2.70 -3.92 -42.73
CA ASN A 54 -3.61 -3.06 -43.44
C ASN A 54 -5.07 -3.06 -42.93
N ASN A 55 -5.26 -3.07 -41.58
CA ASN A 55 -6.57 -3.03 -40.93
C ASN A 55 -7.45 -4.25 -41.25
N HIS A 56 -6.85 -5.43 -41.40
CA HIS A 56 -7.53 -6.68 -41.72
C HIS A 56 -7.66 -7.62 -40.50
N THR A 57 -8.51 -8.63 -40.64
CA THR A 57 -8.70 -9.69 -39.64
C THR A 57 -8.08 -10.99 -40.12
N PHE A 58 -7.24 -11.59 -39.27
CA PHE A 58 -6.60 -12.88 -39.53
C PHE A 58 -7.02 -13.89 -38.45
N THR A 59 -7.42 -15.07 -38.90
CA THR A 59 -7.92 -16.12 -38.00
C THR A 59 -6.96 -17.30 -37.88
N GLY A 60 -6.80 -17.81 -36.64
CA GLY A 60 -6.02 -19.00 -36.36
C GLY A 60 -6.78 -20.27 -36.72
N SER A 61 -6.04 -21.30 -37.12
CA SER A 61 -6.55 -22.65 -37.45
C SER A 61 -5.83 -23.77 -36.71
N GLY A 62 -5.28 -23.48 -35.52
CA GLY A 62 -4.54 -24.45 -34.69
C GLY A 62 -3.02 -24.26 -34.69
N SER A 63 -2.49 -23.32 -35.47
CA SER A 63 -1.06 -22.96 -35.48
C SER A 63 -0.87 -21.51 -35.01
N GLU A 64 0.17 -21.28 -34.21
CA GLU A 64 0.59 -19.94 -33.77
C GLU A 64 1.39 -19.22 -34.87
N ILE A 65 1.48 -17.88 -34.80
CA ILE A 65 2.37 -17.07 -35.61
C ILE A 65 3.76 -17.11 -34.95
N SER A 66 4.75 -17.57 -35.71
CA SER A 66 6.13 -17.76 -35.21
C SER A 66 7.09 -16.74 -35.84
N VAL A 67 7.83 -16.00 -34.98
CA VAL A 67 8.96 -15.16 -35.41
C VAL A 67 10.23 -15.84 -34.90
N ALA A 68 10.83 -16.70 -35.72
CA ALA A 68 11.97 -17.53 -35.34
C ALA A 68 13.21 -16.68 -35.06
N GLY A 69 13.89 -16.95 -33.94
CA GLY A 69 15.18 -16.39 -33.56
C GLY A 69 16.33 -17.35 -33.79
N GLY A 70 17.55 -16.92 -33.54
CA GLY A 70 18.77 -17.75 -33.55
C GLY A 70 19.90 -17.21 -34.42
N TRP A 71 21.10 -17.79 -34.30
CA TRP A 71 22.35 -17.29 -34.90
C TRP A 71 22.31 -17.11 -36.43
N PHE A 72 21.41 -17.80 -37.11
CA PHE A 72 21.23 -17.71 -38.57
C PHE A 72 19.90 -17.07 -38.97
N SER A 73 19.15 -16.57 -37.98
CA SER A 73 17.88 -15.89 -38.25
C SER A 73 18.14 -14.46 -38.71
N ASN A 74 17.48 -14.07 -39.81
CA ASN A 74 17.45 -12.70 -40.29
C ASN A 74 16.16 -11.97 -39.89
N LYS A 75 15.49 -12.41 -38.82
CA LYS A 75 14.17 -11.91 -38.38
C LYS A 75 14.25 -10.91 -37.24
N ASP A 76 15.43 -10.53 -36.77
CA ASP A 76 15.57 -9.49 -35.73
C ASP A 76 15.14 -8.11 -36.26
N LYS A 77 14.62 -7.25 -35.36
CA LYS A 77 14.17 -5.89 -35.65
C LYS A 77 13.01 -5.80 -36.66
N ILE A 78 12.21 -6.83 -36.84
CA ILE A 78 10.99 -6.78 -37.66
C ILE A 78 9.90 -6.02 -36.90
N THR A 79 9.17 -5.18 -37.63
CA THR A 79 7.91 -4.57 -37.15
C THR A 79 6.73 -5.26 -37.81
N ILE A 80 5.73 -5.65 -37.00
CA ILE A 80 4.42 -6.11 -37.48
C ILE A 80 3.43 -5.02 -37.08
N ASP A 81 2.91 -4.28 -38.06
CA ASP A 81 2.02 -3.14 -37.86
C ASP A 81 0.62 -3.44 -38.39
N GLY A 82 -0.37 -3.37 -37.53
CA GLY A 82 -1.78 -3.59 -37.86
C GLY A 82 -2.41 -2.44 -38.64
N SER A 83 -1.76 -1.29 -38.73
CA SER A 83 -2.31 -0.14 -39.44
C SER A 83 -2.23 -0.33 -40.97
N ILE A 84 -2.94 0.52 -41.70
CA ILE A 84 -2.79 0.67 -43.14
C ILE A 84 -1.42 1.32 -43.41
N ASN A 85 -0.71 0.77 -44.40
CA ASN A 85 0.59 1.30 -44.78
C ASN A 85 0.50 2.82 -45.10
N PRO A 86 1.26 3.68 -44.44
CA PRO A 86 1.22 5.13 -44.65
C PRO A 86 1.47 5.54 -46.08
N ASN A 87 2.28 4.78 -46.81
CA ASN A 87 2.54 5.01 -48.26
C ASN A 87 1.29 4.71 -49.14
N LYS A 88 0.26 4.11 -48.56
CA LYS A 88 -1.03 3.80 -49.18
C LYS A 88 -2.21 4.56 -48.57
N GLY A 89 -1.92 5.64 -47.85
CA GLY A 89 -2.93 6.52 -47.26
C GLY A 89 -3.40 6.15 -45.84
N GLY A 90 -2.69 5.27 -45.14
CA GLY A 90 -2.95 4.96 -43.74
C GLY A 90 -2.68 6.15 -42.82
N THR A 91 -3.46 6.24 -41.73
CA THR A 91 -3.29 7.25 -40.68
C THR A 91 -2.34 6.80 -39.58
N GLY A 92 -1.99 5.50 -39.57
CA GLY A 92 -1.15 4.86 -38.57
C GLY A 92 -1.86 4.58 -37.25
N ASN A 93 -3.19 4.72 -37.18
CA ASN A 93 -4.01 4.48 -36.00
C ASN A 93 -5.00 3.32 -36.20
N GLU A 94 -5.14 2.79 -37.39
CA GLU A 94 -5.97 1.63 -37.68
C GLU A 94 -5.39 0.40 -36.99
N MET A 95 -6.24 -0.56 -36.64
CA MET A 95 -5.79 -1.77 -35.93
C MET A 95 -6.27 -3.03 -36.68
N SER A 96 -5.36 -3.97 -36.89
CA SER A 96 -5.68 -5.31 -37.38
C SER A 96 -5.97 -6.26 -36.25
N THR A 97 -6.83 -7.27 -36.52
CA THR A 97 -7.18 -8.30 -35.54
C THR A 97 -6.50 -9.62 -35.86
N LEU A 98 -5.81 -10.18 -34.87
CA LEU A 98 -5.27 -11.54 -34.90
C LEU A 98 -6.08 -12.38 -33.89
N ASP A 99 -7.04 -13.15 -34.40
CA ASP A 99 -7.94 -13.97 -33.62
C ASP A 99 -7.58 -15.46 -33.71
N ALA A 100 -7.01 -16.01 -32.65
CA ALA A 100 -6.64 -17.43 -32.61
C ALA A 100 -7.83 -18.41 -32.53
N LYS A 101 -9.07 -17.93 -32.40
CA LYS A 101 -10.28 -18.76 -32.26
C LYS A 101 -10.17 -19.82 -31.15
N SER A 102 -9.41 -19.55 -30.10
CA SER A 102 -9.12 -20.49 -29.00
C SER A 102 -8.47 -21.81 -29.44
N SER A 103 -7.76 -21.82 -30.56
CA SER A 103 -7.16 -23.02 -31.15
C SER A 103 -5.64 -23.11 -30.95
N SER A 104 -4.96 -21.99 -30.68
CA SER A 104 -3.51 -21.91 -30.44
C SER A 104 -3.16 -20.66 -29.64
N ARG A 105 -1.90 -20.52 -29.26
CA ARG A 105 -1.29 -19.23 -28.92
C ARG A 105 -1.37 -18.30 -30.13
N VAL A 106 -1.36 -16.97 -29.94
CA VAL A 106 -1.29 -16.06 -31.08
C VAL A 106 0.15 -15.89 -31.57
N PHE A 107 1.07 -15.46 -30.71
CA PHE A 107 2.47 -15.25 -31.07
C PHE A 107 3.45 -16.11 -30.27
N ASN A 108 4.45 -16.64 -30.98
CA ASN A 108 5.67 -17.25 -30.43
C ASN A 108 6.89 -16.54 -31.02
N ILE A 109 7.57 -15.72 -30.22
CA ILE A 109 8.64 -14.83 -30.66
C ILE A 109 9.97 -15.27 -30.08
N GLY A 110 10.85 -15.81 -30.95
CA GLY A 110 12.24 -16.14 -30.63
C GLY A 110 13.25 -15.11 -31.11
N ALA A 111 12.87 -14.24 -32.06
CA ALA A 111 13.73 -13.20 -32.59
C ALA A 111 13.81 -11.97 -31.66
N SER A 112 14.88 -11.20 -31.77
CA SER A 112 15.16 -10.06 -30.91
C SER A 112 14.70 -8.73 -31.54
N SER A 113 14.36 -7.77 -30.66
CA SER A 113 13.94 -6.42 -31.04
C SER A 113 12.73 -6.40 -31.98
N ILE A 114 11.75 -7.26 -31.71
CA ILE A 114 10.50 -7.29 -32.47
C ILE A 114 9.57 -6.20 -31.95
N THR A 115 8.92 -5.49 -32.89
CA THR A 115 7.87 -4.54 -32.57
C THR A 115 6.51 -5.06 -33.07
N LEU A 116 5.54 -5.15 -32.17
CA LEU A 116 4.13 -5.35 -32.48
C LEU A 116 3.41 -4.02 -32.28
N LYS A 117 2.73 -3.55 -33.31
CA LYS A 117 2.12 -2.23 -33.28
C LYS A 117 0.72 -2.25 -33.86
N ASN A 118 -0.22 -1.54 -33.25
CA ASN A 118 -1.61 -1.40 -33.72
C ASN A 118 -2.32 -2.75 -33.95
N ILE A 119 -2.17 -3.70 -33.03
CA ILE A 119 -2.71 -5.06 -33.20
C ILE A 119 -3.66 -5.42 -32.07
N ILE A 120 -4.82 -5.97 -32.41
CA ILE A 120 -5.71 -6.67 -31.50
C ILE A 120 -5.33 -8.15 -31.51
N ILE A 121 -4.73 -8.63 -30.43
CA ILE A 121 -4.33 -10.02 -30.18
C ILE A 121 -5.42 -10.66 -29.33
N THR A 122 -6.18 -11.59 -29.87
CA THR A 122 -7.36 -12.07 -29.14
C THR A 122 -7.57 -13.57 -29.23
N ASN A 123 -8.32 -14.11 -28.25
CA ASN A 123 -8.72 -15.51 -28.16
C ASN A 123 -7.56 -16.50 -28.27
N GLY A 124 -6.36 -16.12 -27.82
CA GLY A 124 -5.23 -17.04 -27.68
C GLY A 124 -5.53 -18.11 -26.63
N LYS A 125 -5.16 -19.36 -26.92
CA LYS A 125 -5.31 -20.46 -25.94
C LYS A 125 -4.08 -21.33 -25.89
N TYR A 126 -3.60 -21.60 -24.67
CA TYR A 126 -2.50 -22.50 -24.46
C TYR A 126 -2.68 -23.30 -23.18
N SER A 127 -2.45 -24.61 -23.23
CA SER A 127 -2.64 -25.49 -22.08
C SER A 127 -1.52 -26.52 -21.98
N GLY A 128 -1.20 -26.93 -20.75
CA GLY A 128 -0.17 -27.93 -20.47
C GLY A 128 0.77 -27.48 -19.36
N ARG A 129 1.89 -28.20 -19.21
CA ARG A 129 2.97 -27.78 -18.31
C ARG A 129 3.61 -26.49 -18.84
N ASP A 130 3.90 -25.55 -17.95
CA ASP A 130 4.48 -24.24 -18.30
C ASP A 130 3.68 -23.53 -19.42
N ALA A 131 2.36 -23.34 -19.17
CA ALA A 131 1.45 -22.73 -20.13
C ALA A 131 1.68 -21.22 -20.21
N ASN A 132 2.76 -20.83 -20.89
CA ASN A 132 3.24 -19.46 -20.92
C ASN A 132 2.80 -18.68 -22.15
N GLY A 133 2.18 -17.49 -21.94
CA GLY A 133 1.87 -16.50 -22.96
C GLY A 133 0.85 -16.96 -24.01
N ALA A 134 -0.39 -17.24 -23.64
CA ALA A 134 -1.42 -17.62 -24.61
C ALA A 134 -1.70 -16.53 -25.65
N GLY A 135 -1.57 -15.25 -25.31
CA GLY A 135 -1.52 -14.15 -26.26
C GLY A 135 -0.14 -14.06 -26.93
N VAL A 136 0.89 -13.77 -26.15
CA VAL A 136 2.26 -13.58 -26.63
C VAL A 136 3.25 -14.32 -25.72
N TYR A 137 4.05 -15.18 -26.30
CA TYR A 137 5.24 -15.75 -25.68
C TYR A 137 6.48 -15.18 -26.37
N SER A 138 7.49 -14.74 -25.60
CA SER A 138 8.76 -14.24 -26.14
C SER A 138 9.95 -14.79 -25.38
N SER A 139 10.87 -15.44 -26.08
CA SER A 139 12.24 -15.73 -25.63
C SER A 139 13.28 -14.81 -26.23
N GLY A 140 12.90 -13.98 -27.23
CA GLY A 140 13.74 -12.96 -27.82
C GLY A 140 13.92 -11.73 -26.91
N SER A 141 15.01 -11.00 -27.10
CA SER A 141 15.26 -9.78 -26.33
C SER A 141 14.54 -8.57 -26.93
N ASN A 142 14.21 -7.57 -26.07
CA ASN A 142 13.65 -6.29 -26.48
C ASN A 142 12.35 -6.38 -27.31
N LEU A 143 11.33 -7.02 -26.76
CA LEU A 143 10.00 -6.99 -27.36
C LEU A 143 9.32 -5.65 -27.08
N ILE A 144 8.78 -5.01 -28.12
CA ILE A 144 8.03 -3.75 -28.03
C ILE A 144 6.60 -4.00 -28.47
N LEU A 145 5.63 -3.62 -27.62
CA LEU A 145 4.21 -3.55 -27.97
C LEU A 145 3.75 -2.11 -27.87
N GLU A 146 3.25 -1.57 -28.98
CA GLU A 146 2.78 -0.20 -29.08
C GLU A 146 1.35 -0.16 -29.59
N ASN A 147 0.45 0.48 -28.85
CA ASN A 147 -0.96 0.57 -29.21
C ASN A 147 -1.60 -0.81 -29.53
N CYS A 148 -1.33 -1.80 -28.69
CA CYS A 148 -1.85 -3.17 -28.85
C CYS A 148 -2.94 -3.49 -27.82
N VAL A 149 -3.88 -4.36 -28.20
CA VAL A 149 -4.86 -4.93 -27.29
C VAL A 149 -4.59 -6.43 -27.18
N ILE A 150 -4.36 -6.93 -25.95
CA ILE A 150 -4.31 -8.37 -25.68
C ILE A 150 -5.56 -8.75 -24.89
N SER A 151 -6.42 -9.54 -25.51
CA SER A 151 -7.74 -9.79 -24.93
C SER A 151 -8.20 -11.24 -25.04
N ASN A 152 -9.03 -11.66 -24.06
CA ASN A 152 -9.67 -12.98 -24.06
C ASN A 152 -8.70 -14.16 -24.23
N CYS A 153 -7.44 -14.00 -23.82
CA CYS A 153 -6.45 -15.06 -23.90
C CYS A 153 -6.54 -15.96 -22.67
N GLU A 154 -6.56 -17.28 -22.89
CA GLU A 154 -6.67 -18.29 -21.84
C GLU A 154 -5.43 -19.18 -21.75
N ALA A 155 -4.82 -19.24 -20.56
CA ALA A 155 -3.78 -20.20 -20.25
C ALA A 155 -4.22 -21.13 -19.11
N SER A 156 -3.95 -22.43 -19.21
CA SER A 156 -4.33 -23.38 -18.17
C SER A 156 -3.35 -24.52 -17.99
N SER A 157 -3.19 -24.97 -16.73
CA SER A 157 -2.38 -26.15 -16.40
C SER A 157 -3.04 -26.98 -15.30
N SER A 158 -3.01 -28.31 -15.47
CA SER A 158 -3.30 -29.28 -14.41
C SER A 158 -2.01 -29.91 -13.85
N SER A 159 -0.87 -29.49 -14.34
CA SER A 159 0.46 -30.00 -14.01
C SER A 159 1.27 -28.95 -13.26
N ARG A 160 2.38 -29.38 -12.70
CA ARG A 160 3.42 -28.53 -12.13
C ARG A 160 4.00 -27.59 -13.19
N GLY A 161 4.01 -26.27 -12.95
CA GLY A 161 4.58 -25.27 -13.85
C GLY A 161 3.90 -23.90 -13.77
N ASP A 162 4.52 -22.92 -14.38
CA ASP A 162 4.01 -21.56 -14.45
C ASP A 162 2.92 -21.42 -15.52
N VAL A 163 2.00 -20.46 -15.32
CA VAL A 163 0.89 -20.20 -16.24
C VAL A 163 0.74 -18.71 -16.47
N HIS A 164 0.78 -18.26 -17.73
CA HIS A 164 0.64 -16.86 -18.12
C HIS A 164 -0.36 -16.69 -19.26
N SER A 165 -1.41 -15.90 -19.07
CA SER A 165 -2.49 -15.79 -20.07
C SER A 165 -2.18 -14.79 -21.18
N ALA A 166 -1.91 -13.53 -20.86
CA ALA A 166 -1.76 -12.50 -21.88
C ALA A 166 -0.36 -12.49 -22.50
N LEU A 167 0.66 -12.28 -21.68
CA LEU A 167 2.04 -12.09 -22.11
C LEU A 167 3.02 -12.78 -21.17
N TYR A 168 3.96 -13.52 -21.73
CA TYR A 168 5.15 -13.96 -21.02
C TYR A 168 6.39 -13.64 -21.84
N SER A 169 7.38 -13.02 -21.21
CA SER A 169 8.69 -12.81 -21.80
C SER A 169 9.80 -13.20 -20.84
N GLU A 170 10.82 -13.89 -21.37
CA GLU A 170 12.05 -14.20 -20.64
C GLU A 170 12.99 -13.00 -20.54
N ASN A 171 12.73 -11.95 -21.31
CA ASN A 171 13.58 -10.78 -21.45
C ASN A 171 12.76 -9.47 -21.35
N THR A 172 13.43 -8.36 -21.67
CA THR A 172 12.88 -7.01 -21.55
C THR A 172 11.73 -6.75 -22.52
N VAL A 173 10.66 -6.17 -22.01
CA VAL A 173 9.49 -5.74 -22.78
C VAL A 173 9.21 -4.26 -22.53
N THR A 174 8.82 -3.56 -23.59
CA THR A 174 8.25 -2.22 -23.51
C THR A 174 6.80 -2.26 -23.96
N LEU A 175 5.88 -1.92 -23.05
CA LEU A 175 4.45 -1.73 -23.34
C LEU A 175 4.14 -0.23 -23.37
N SER A 176 3.61 0.25 -24.47
CA SER A 176 3.17 1.64 -24.61
C SER A 176 1.77 1.73 -25.22
N ARG A 177 0.87 2.44 -24.58
CA ARG A 177 -0.54 2.60 -24.99
C ARG A 177 -1.28 1.27 -25.25
N CYS A 178 -0.94 0.24 -24.46
CA CYS A 178 -1.52 -1.09 -24.62
C CYS A 178 -2.69 -1.33 -23.66
N THR A 179 -3.60 -2.22 -24.08
CA THR A 179 -4.71 -2.70 -23.22
C THR A 179 -4.61 -4.21 -23.03
N LEU A 180 -4.59 -4.66 -21.77
CA LEU A 180 -4.67 -6.06 -21.38
C LEU A 180 -6.03 -6.29 -20.71
N VAL A 181 -6.95 -7.03 -21.36
CA VAL A 181 -8.33 -7.14 -20.91
C VAL A 181 -8.92 -8.54 -21.03
N ASN A 182 -9.69 -8.95 -20.02
CA ASN A 182 -10.41 -10.24 -19.98
C ASN A 182 -9.50 -11.47 -20.19
N ASN A 183 -8.22 -11.42 -19.82
CA ASN A 183 -7.32 -12.56 -19.94
C ASN A 183 -7.46 -13.45 -18.70
N LYS A 184 -7.41 -14.77 -18.91
CA LYS A 184 -7.65 -15.76 -17.86
C LYS A 184 -6.52 -16.78 -17.75
N ALA A 185 -5.89 -16.82 -16.57
CA ALA A 185 -4.87 -17.80 -16.24
C ALA A 185 -5.35 -18.72 -15.10
N THR A 186 -5.27 -20.04 -15.29
CA THR A 186 -5.76 -21.00 -14.30
C THR A 186 -4.81 -22.17 -14.09
N SER A 187 -4.63 -22.57 -12.82
CA SER A 187 -3.94 -23.82 -12.46
C SER A 187 -4.78 -24.65 -11.52
N THR A 188 -5.00 -25.91 -11.88
CA THR A 188 -5.67 -26.90 -11.02
C THR A 188 -4.68 -27.83 -10.31
N TYR A 189 -3.37 -27.57 -10.42
CA TYR A 189 -2.34 -28.31 -9.70
C TYR A 189 -2.47 -28.10 -8.19
N ASN A 190 -2.75 -29.17 -7.45
CA ASN A 190 -3.20 -29.15 -6.06
C ASN A 190 -2.07 -29.42 -5.04
N THR A 191 -0.84 -29.10 -5.35
CA THR A 191 0.25 -29.16 -4.35
C THR A 191 0.61 -27.76 -3.90
N VAL A 192 0.50 -27.49 -2.60
CA VAL A 192 0.87 -26.19 -2.02
C VAL A 192 2.36 -25.94 -2.27
N THR A 193 2.67 -24.93 -3.05
CA THR A 193 4.04 -24.57 -3.37
C THR A 193 4.15 -23.09 -3.73
N ASN A 194 5.18 -22.45 -3.25
CA ASN A 194 5.55 -21.08 -3.66
C ASN A 194 6.48 -21.07 -4.89
N SER A 195 6.73 -22.24 -5.50
CA SER A 195 7.65 -22.38 -6.63
C SER A 195 7.00 -22.15 -8.00
N TYR A 196 5.67 -22.20 -8.08
CA TYR A 196 4.92 -22.01 -9.32
C TYR A 196 3.93 -20.87 -9.18
N VAL A 197 3.73 -20.17 -10.28
CA VAL A 197 2.94 -18.94 -10.26
C VAL A 197 2.00 -18.88 -11.45
N VAL A 198 0.78 -18.45 -11.19
CA VAL A 198 -0.26 -18.20 -12.20
C VAL A 198 -0.40 -16.70 -12.33
N ARG A 199 -0.27 -16.16 -13.55
CA ARG A 199 -0.24 -14.71 -13.82
C ARG A 199 -1.01 -14.30 -15.07
N THR A 200 -1.42 -13.06 -15.11
CA THR A 200 -1.88 -12.43 -16.36
C THR A 200 -0.70 -12.20 -17.31
N ALA A 201 0.38 -11.61 -16.81
CA ALA A 201 1.61 -11.39 -17.58
C ALA A 201 2.85 -11.41 -16.69
N SER A 202 4.03 -11.71 -17.30
CA SER A 202 5.33 -11.63 -16.62
C SER A 202 6.43 -11.22 -17.60
N PHE A 203 7.20 -10.19 -17.24
CA PHE A 203 8.32 -9.69 -18.02
C PHE A 203 9.21 -8.77 -17.18
N ASP A 204 10.35 -8.37 -17.71
CA ASP A 204 11.20 -7.28 -17.24
C ASP A 204 11.01 -6.04 -18.14
N GLY A 205 11.11 -4.80 -17.64
CA GLY A 205 11.05 -3.60 -18.48
C GLY A 205 10.04 -2.53 -18.07
N SER A 206 9.29 -2.00 -19.04
CA SER A 206 8.43 -0.84 -18.78
C SER A 206 7.01 -0.95 -19.33
N MET A 207 6.10 -0.25 -18.65
CA MET A 207 4.69 -0.13 -19.03
C MET A 207 4.27 1.33 -18.88
N THR A 208 3.79 1.94 -19.97
CA THR A 208 3.43 3.37 -20.00
C THR A 208 2.12 3.58 -20.76
N ASP A 209 1.26 4.46 -20.24
CA ASP A 209 -0.02 4.83 -20.86
C ASP A 209 -0.94 3.63 -21.16
N CYS A 210 -0.92 2.61 -20.30
CA CYS A 210 -1.63 1.36 -20.51
C CYS A 210 -2.93 1.25 -19.70
N ILE A 211 -3.79 0.30 -20.11
CA ILE A 211 -5.00 -0.11 -19.38
C ILE A 211 -4.92 -1.61 -19.13
N VAL A 212 -5.04 -2.01 -17.86
CA VAL A 212 -5.06 -3.41 -17.44
C VAL A 212 -6.35 -3.65 -16.68
N ARG A 213 -7.29 -4.40 -17.25
CA ARG A 213 -8.60 -4.55 -16.61
C ARG A 213 -9.26 -5.89 -16.83
N ASP A 214 -10.10 -6.24 -15.87
CA ASP A 214 -10.98 -7.41 -15.95
C ASP A 214 -10.20 -8.73 -16.18
N ASN A 215 -8.93 -8.80 -15.75
CA ASN A 215 -8.15 -10.02 -15.88
C ASN A 215 -8.36 -10.92 -14.66
N TYR A 216 -8.38 -12.24 -14.90
CA TYR A 216 -8.67 -13.23 -13.88
C TYR A 216 -7.54 -14.27 -13.75
N VAL A 217 -7.04 -14.43 -12.55
CA VAL A 217 -6.01 -15.42 -12.20
C VAL A 217 -6.52 -16.32 -11.09
N SER A 218 -6.44 -17.64 -11.28
CA SER A 218 -6.87 -18.62 -10.28
C SER A 218 -5.91 -19.80 -10.16
N SER A 219 -5.64 -20.20 -8.92
CA SER A 219 -4.84 -21.40 -8.63
C SER A 219 -5.45 -22.22 -7.49
N ILE A 220 -5.10 -23.51 -7.40
CA ILE A 220 -5.46 -24.36 -6.26
C ILE A 220 -4.31 -24.45 -5.26
N GLY A 221 -3.07 -24.60 -5.66
CA GLY A 221 -1.92 -24.74 -4.74
C GLY A 221 -0.75 -23.83 -5.06
N ALA A 222 -0.80 -23.13 -6.19
CA ALA A 222 0.24 -22.19 -6.62
C ALA A 222 -0.07 -20.75 -6.17
N MET A 223 0.88 -19.84 -6.32
CA MET A 223 0.65 -18.42 -6.12
C MET A 223 -0.15 -17.83 -7.29
N ALA A 224 -1.15 -17.00 -6.98
CA ALA A 224 -1.92 -16.24 -7.96
C ALA A 224 -1.47 -14.77 -7.92
N ILE A 225 -1.04 -14.21 -9.04
CA ILE A 225 -0.56 -12.82 -9.15
C ILE A 225 -1.09 -12.20 -10.45
N GLY A 226 -1.42 -10.91 -10.48
CA GLY A 226 -1.81 -10.22 -11.70
C GLY A 226 -0.66 -10.12 -12.71
N ILE A 227 -0.09 -8.94 -12.88
CA ILE A 227 1.12 -8.74 -13.69
C ILE A 227 2.35 -8.73 -12.80
N THR A 228 3.45 -9.30 -13.29
CA THR A 228 4.76 -9.29 -12.61
C THR A 228 5.81 -8.61 -13.47
N ILE A 229 6.49 -7.58 -12.92
CA ILE A 229 7.59 -6.84 -13.54
C ILE A 229 8.73 -6.74 -12.52
N VAL A 230 9.67 -7.70 -12.49
CA VAL A 230 10.58 -7.88 -11.35
C VAL A 230 12.06 -8.18 -11.68
N GLY A 231 12.48 -8.17 -12.92
CA GLY A 231 13.86 -8.52 -13.28
C GLY A 231 14.89 -7.45 -12.89
N SER A 232 14.51 -6.17 -12.87
CA SER A 232 15.42 -5.04 -12.63
C SER A 232 14.77 -3.93 -11.78
N SER A 233 15.58 -3.27 -10.96
CA SER A 233 15.17 -2.05 -10.26
C SER A 233 14.99 -0.83 -11.18
N SER A 234 15.42 -0.93 -12.44
CA SER A 234 15.21 0.09 -13.46
C SER A 234 13.83 0.03 -14.13
N ASN A 235 13.00 -0.95 -13.80
CA ASN A 235 11.65 -1.09 -14.32
C ASN A 235 10.80 0.15 -13.99
N LYS A 236 9.90 0.50 -14.93
CA LYS A 236 9.03 1.66 -14.78
C LYS A 236 7.62 1.34 -15.21
N VAL A 237 6.66 1.67 -14.34
CA VAL A 237 5.23 1.63 -14.65
C VAL A 237 4.69 3.04 -14.44
N SER A 238 4.13 3.65 -15.49
CA SER A 238 3.67 5.02 -15.42
C SER A 238 2.39 5.27 -16.21
N ASN A 239 1.59 6.25 -15.78
CA ASN A 239 0.37 6.69 -16.46
C ASN A 239 -0.59 5.52 -16.79
N THR A 240 -0.59 4.46 -15.99
CA THR A 240 -1.29 3.21 -16.29
C THR A 240 -2.46 3.01 -15.34
N LYS A 241 -3.58 2.52 -15.88
CA LYS A 241 -4.79 2.26 -15.12
C LYS A 241 -5.02 0.75 -14.97
N PHE A 242 -5.15 0.30 -13.71
CA PHE A 242 -5.42 -1.09 -13.34
C PHE A 242 -6.80 -1.19 -12.68
N MET A 243 -7.74 -1.92 -13.30
CA MET A 243 -9.12 -1.97 -12.83
C MET A 243 -9.68 -3.39 -12.80
N ASN A 244 -10.43 -3.72 -11.75
CA ASN A 244 -11.18 -4.97 -11.66
C ASN A 244 -10.35 -6.23 -11.96
N ASN A 245 -9.05 -6.22 -11.63
CA ASN A 245 -8.22 -7.41 -11.78
C ASN A 245 -8.39 -8.30 -10.55
N TYR A 246 -8.47 -9.60 -10.77
CA TYR A 246 -8.78 -10.57 -9.74
C TYR A 246 -7.74 -11.68 -9.69
N ALA A 247 -7.17 -11.91 -8.50
CA ALA A 247 -6.28 -13.03 -8.23
C ALA A 247 -6.81 -13.86 -7.05
N THR A 248 -6.98 -15.16 -7.25
CA THR A 248 -7.46 -16.06 -6.19
C THR A 248 -6.61 -17.32 -6.08
N SER A 249 -6.37 -17.78 -4.87
CA SER A 249 -5.74 -19.06 -4.62
C SER A 249 -6.48 -19.83 -3.54
N THR A 250 -6.81 -21.10 -3.83
CA THR A 250 -7.26 -22.08 -2.83
C THR A 250 -6.03 -22.81 -2.31
N ASN A 251 -5.84 -22.87 -0.99
CA ASN A 251 -4.66 -23.46 -0.32
C ASN A 251 -3.31 -22.79 -0.61
N GLY A 252 -3.26 -21.69 -1.36
CA GLY A 252 -2.04 -20.96 -1.71
C GLY A 252 -2.16 -19.45 -1.46
N ASN A 253 -1.19 -18.70 -1.93
CA ASN A 253 -1.10 -17.27 -1.74
C ASN A 253 -1.67 -16.49 -2.94
N ALA A 254 -2.29 -15.35 -2.70
CA ALA A 254 -2.68 -14.41 -3.74
C ALA A 254 -2.03 -13.04 -3.48
N PHE A 255 -1.24 -12.52 -4.44
CA PHE A 255 -0.47 -11.29 -4.27
C PHE A 255 -0.67 -10.34 -5.45
N GLY A 256 -0.85 -9.03 -5.18
CA GLY A 256 -0.86 -8.00 -6.21
C GLY A 256 -1.78 -8.34 -7.38
N ALA A 257 -3.07 -8.42 -7.16
CA ALA A 257 -4.00 -8.83 -8.21
C ALA A 257 -3.90 -7.98 -9.48
N ALA A 258 -3.46 -6.72 -9.36
CA ALA A 258 -3.14 -5.88 -10.50
C ALA A 258 -1.66 -5.98 -10.88
N LEU A 259 -0.74 -5.74 -9.93
CA LEU A 259 0.69 -5.60 -10.23
C LEU A 259 1.57 -6.07 -9.08
N GLN A 260 2.62 -6.82 -9.39
CA GLN A 260 3.79 -7.01 -8.55
C GLN A 260 5.00 -6.40 -9.26
N VAL A 261 5.77 -5.54 -8.59
CA VAL A 261 6.84 -4.79 -9.24
C VAL A 261 8.10 -4.69 -8.37
N LEU A 262 9.26 -4.72 -9.05
CA LEU A 262 10.54 -4.18 -8.58
C LEU A 262 10.89 -2.98 -9.48
N GLY A 263 10.89 -1.76 -8.93
CA GLY A 263 11.17 -0.54 -9.68
C GLY A 263 10.29 0.64 -9.27
N THR A 264 10.00 1.51 -10.22
CA THR A 264 9.24 2.76 -9.98
C THR A 264 7.83 2.67 -10.54
N VAL A 265 6.83 3.05 -9.72
CA VAL A 265 5.43 3.19 -10.13
C VAL A 265 5.00 4.64 -9.94
N SER A 266 4.48 5.27 -10.99
CA SER A 266 4.11 6.67 -10.94
C SER A 266 2.89 7.02 -11.77
N ASN A 267 2.11 7.99 -11.31
CA ASN A 267 0.93 8.50 -12.02
C ASN A 267 -0.06 7.38 -12.39
N CYS A 268 -0.17 6.34 -11.57
CA CYS A 268 -1.01 5.18 -11.85
C CYS A 268 -2.27 5.20 -11.00
N THR A 269 -3.32 4.57 -11.53
CA THR A 269 -4.59 4.39 -10.80
C THR A 269 -4.89 2.90 -10.66
N PHE A 270 -5.26 2.49 -9.44
CA PHE A 270 -5.61 1.12 -9.10
C PHE A 270 -7.01 1.08 -8.50
N GLU A 271 -8.00 0.57 -9.24
CA GLU A 271 -9.40 0.59 -8.84
C GLU A 271 -9.99 -0.82 -8.77
N TYR A 272 -10.61 -1.14 -7.64
CA TYR A 272 -11.41 -2.37 -7.45
C TYR A 272 -10.65 -3.67 -7.76
N ASN A 273 -9.32 -3.70 -7.58
CA ASN A 273 -8.56 -4.92 -7.75
C ASN A 273 -8.65 -5.77 -6.48
N GLN A 274 -8.69 -7.09 -6.64
CA GLN A 274 -8.98 -7.99 -5.53
C GLN A 274 -8.05 -9.20 -5.50
N ALA A 275 -7.38 -9.41 -4.37
CA ALA A 275 -6.61 -10.61 -4.08
C ALA A 275 -7.29 -11.42 -2.97
N ASN A 276 -7.61 -12.68 -3.23
CA ASN A 276 -8.26 -13.58 -2.28
C ASN A 276 -7.47 -14.87 -2.07
N SER A 277 -7.46 -15.35 -0.82
CA SER A 277 -6.93 -16.66 -0.45
C SER A 277 -7.78 -17.22 0.67
N ASP A 278 -8.13 -18.50 0.60
CA ASP A 278 -8.91 -19.18 1.64
C ASP A 278 -8.09 -19.51 2.89
N VAL A 279 -6.76 -19.45 2.81
CA VAL A 279 -5.84 -19.60 3.95
C VAL A 279 -5.46 -18.27 4.61
N ASN A 280 -6.23 -17.20 4.39
CA ASN A 280 -5.96 -15.86 4.92
C ASN A 280 -4.56 -15.33 4.58
N ASN A 281 -4.06 -15.65 3.40
CA ASN A 281 -2.74 -15.25 2.94
C ASN A 281 -2.80 -14.54 1.57
N SER A 282 -3.72 -13.59 1.45
CA SER A 282 -3.75 -12.66 0.32
C SER A 282 -3.21 -11.30 0.72
N HIS A 283 -2.35 -10.75 -0.12
CA HIS A 283 -1.69 -9.48 0.10
C HIS A 283 -1.79 -8.59 -1.12
N ALA A 284 -2.01 -7.29 -0.91
CA ALA A 284 -2.11 -6.30 -1.96
C ALA A 284 -3.17 -6.65 -3.02
N GLY A 285 -4.38 -6.21 -2.82
CA GLY A 285 -5.41 -6.30 -3.87
C GLY A 285 -4.94 -5.61 -5.15
N ALA A 286 -4.19 -4.51 -5.02
CA ALA A 286 -3.67 -3.77 -6.16
C ALA A 286 -2.17 -3.99 -6.38
N LEU A 287 -1.29 -3.49 -5.52
CA LEU A 287 0.13 -3.35 -5.80
C LEU A 287 1.01 -3.98 -4.74
N CYS A 288 1.79 -4.99 -5.11
CA CYS A 288 2.78 -5.65 -4.26
C CYS A 288 4.19 -5.14 -4.60
N PHE A 289 4.87 -4.55 -3.62
CA PHE A 289 6.23 -4.04 -3.78
C PHE A 289 7.31 -5.06 -3.48
N ARG A 290 8.33 -5.06 -4.31
CA ARG A 290 9.61 -5.70 -4.02
C ARG A 290 10.57 -4.71 -3.35
N PRO A 291 11.58 -5.17 -2.57
CA PRO A 291 12.55 -4.31 -1.92
C PRO A 291 13.21 -3.31 -2.88
N GLY A 292 13.29 -2.03 -2.47
CA GLY A 292 13.88 -0.97 -3.29
C GLY A 292 12.95 -0.30 -4.30
N SER A 293 11.67 -0.65 -4.30
CA SER A 293 10.67 0.02 -5.14
C SER A 293 10.20 1.35 -4.56
N THR A 294 9.81 2.28 -5.43
CA THR A 294 9.24 3.58 -5.07
C THR A 294 7.90 3.81 -5.76
N VAL A 295 6.98 4.49 -5.04
CA VAL A 295 5.65 4.82 -5.56
C VAL A 295 5.34 6.28 -5.31
N TYR A 296 4.93 6.98 -6.34
CA TYR A 296 4.53 8.36 -6.20
C TYR A 296 3.41 8.77 -7.14
N ASN A 297 2.60 9.71 -6.67
CA ASN A 297 1.46 10.25 -7.41
C ASN A 297 0.51 9.16 -7.95
N CYS A 298 0.17 8.19 -7.08
CA CYS A 298 -0.72 7.09 -7.44
C CYS A 298 -2.01 7.13 -6.62
N THR A 299 -3.09 6.63 -7.22
CA THR A 299 -4.41 6.56 -6.58
C THR A 299 -4.89 5.12 -6.46
N PHE A 300 -5.37 4.76 -5.27
CA PHE A 300 -5.85 3.42 -4.93
C PHE A 300 -7.27 3.50 -4.39
N ILE A 301 -8.25 2.94 -5.12
CA ILE A 301 -9.67 3.05 -4.78
C ILE A 301 -10.33 1.67 -4.70
N GLY A 302 -10.99 1.38 -3.59
CA GLY A 302 -11.86 0.22 -3.45
C GLY A 302 -11.20 -1.14 -3.63
N ASN A 303 -9.87 -1.24 -3.45
CA ASN A 303 -9.17 -2.51 -3.58
C ASN A 303 -9.40 -3.41 -2.36
N ILE A 304 -9.32 -4.74 -2.55
CA ILE A 304 -9.64 -5.73 -1.52
C ILE A 304 -8.54 -6.78 -1.39
N ALA A 305 -8.14 -7.11 -0.15
CA ALA A 305 -7.27 -8.24 0.19
C ALA A 305 -7.44 -8.65 1.65
N TYR A 306 -6.72 -9.67 2.11
CA TYR A 306 -6.63 -9.97 3.53
C TYR A 306 -5.68 -9.01 4.26
N ARG A 307 -4.56 -8.59 3.61
CA ARG A 307 -3.58 -7.64 4.17
C ARG A 307 -3.25 -6.55 3.15
N GLY A 308 -3.23 -5.27 3.59
CA GLY A 308 -2.86 -4.15 2.75
C GLY A 308 -3.64 -4.13 1.43
N ALA A 309 -4.95 -3.90 1.49
CA ALA A 309 -5.81 -4.08 0.34
C ALA A 309 -5.37 -3.28 -0.90
N ALA A 310 -4.84 -2.08 -0.71
CA ALA A 310 -4.23 -1.31 -1.79
C ALA A 310 -2.80 -1.78 -2.05
N THR A 311 -1.95 -1.83 -1.01
CA THR A 311 -0.55 -2.17 -1.21
C THR A 311 0.10 -2.85 -0.01
N THR A 312 1.11 -3.68 -0.30
CA THR A 312 1.92 -4.34 0.71
C THR A 312 3.40 -4.11 0.45
N PHE A 313 4.13 -3.73 1.50
CA PHE A 313 5.58 -3.61 1.49
C PHE A 313 6.22 -4.86 2.11
N HIS A 314 7.00 -5.61 1.35
CA HIS A 314 7.79 -6.73 1.88
C HIS A 314 9.13 -6.30 2.46
N ALA A 315 9.52 -5.03 2.32
CA ALA A 315 10.77 -4.46 2.82
C ALA A 315 10.67 -2.93 2.94
N SER A 316 11.80 -2.27 3.20
CA SER A 316 11.89 -0.81 3.20
C SER A 316 11.41 -0.20 1.88
N GLY A 317 10.72 0.92 1.94
CA GLY A 317 10.19 1.58 0.76
C GLY A 317 9.67 2.99 1.04
N GLU A 318 9.48 3.76 -0.03
CA GLU A 318 8.93 5.12 0.04
C GLU A 318 7.65 5.23 -0.80
N LEU A 319 6.66 5.87 -0.20
CA LEU A 319 5.38 6.20 -0.81
C LEU A 319 5.14 7.69 -0.64
N LYS A 320 4.87 8.37 -1.75
CA LYS A 320 4.76 9.82 -1.75
C LYS A 320 3.65 10.32 -2.67
N ASP A 321 2.97 11.39 -2.27
CA ASP A 321 1.92 12.05 -3.07
C ASP A 321 0.80 11.09 -3.52
N CYS A 322 0.39 10.14 -2.67
CA CYS A 322 -0.57 9.09 -3.02
C CYS A 322 -1.92 9.25 -2.32
N ILE A 323 -2.96 8.70 -2.95
CA ILE A 323 -4.34 8.77 -2.46
C ILE A 323 -4.89 7.35 -2.26
N PHE A 324 -5.47 7.07 -1.09
CA PHE A 324 -6.05 5.77 -0.73
C PHE A 324 -7.49 5.96 -0.26
N ILE A 325 -8.46 5.51 -1.03
CA ILE A 325 -9.89 5.71 -0.75
C ILE A 325 -10.63 4.36 -0.69
N ASN A 326 -11.35 4.12 0.41
CA ASN A 326 -12.27 2.99 0.57
C ASN A 326 -11.64 1.61 0.30
N ASN A 327 -10.33 1.45 0.53
CA ASN A 327 -9.71 0.13 0.42
C ASN A 327 -10.05 -0.71 1.66
N THR A 328 -10.33 -2.01 1.47
CA THR A 328 -10.84 -2.86 2.53
C THR A 328 -10.01 -4.13 2.67
N ALA A 329 -9.37 -4.30 3.83
CA ALA A 329 -8.72 -5.55 4.20
C ALA A 329 -9.62 -6.38 5.14
N THR A 330 -9.63 -7.69 4.96
CA THR A 330 -10.37 -8.59 5.86
C THR A 330 -9.57 -9.00 7.11
N GLY A 331 -8.29 -8.61 7.18
CA GLY A 331 -7.39 -8.84 8.33
C GLY A 331 -6.68 -7.58 8.80
N PHE A 332 -5.73 -7.05 8.04
CA PHE A 332 -4.79 -6.04 8.50
C PHE A 332 -4.54 -4.94 7.46
N GLY A 333 -4.54 -3.68 7.87
CA GLY A 333 -4.19 -2.53 7.05
C GLY A 333 -5.12 -2.35 5.86
N GLY A 334 -6.21 -1.62 6.03
CA GLY A 334 -7.22 -1.42 4.99
C GLY A 334 -6.64 -0.90 3.68
N ALA A 335 -5.65 -0.01 3.75
CA ALA A 335 -4.88 0.44 2.59
C ALA A 335 -3.50 -0.22 2.52
N ILE A 336 -2.70 -0.12 3.58
CA ILE A 336 -1.29 -0.52 3.58
C ILE A 336 -1.00 -1.53 4.69
N SER A 337 -0.25 -2.59 4.36
CA SER A 337 0.39 -3.47 5.34
C SER A 337 1.90 -3.57 5.07
N THR A 338 2.72 -3.59 6.14
CA THR A 338 4.18 -3.74 6.02
C THR A 338 4.69 -4.92 6.86
N GLY A 339 5.84 -5.51 6.49
CA GLY A 339 6.62 -6.41 7.35
C GLY A 339 5.98 -7.76 7.68
N TYR A 340 5.35 -8.41 6.73
CA TYR A 340 4.61 -9.66 6.96
C TYR A 340 5.48 -10.89 7.32
N ASP A 341 6.69 -10.95 6.83
CA ASP A 341 7.55 -12.15 6.87
C ASP A 341 8.53 -12.21 8.05
N GLY A 342 8.30 -11.38 9.10
CA GLY A 342 9.15 -11.33 10.28
C GLY A 342 10.50 -10.64 10.06
N THR A 343 10.70 -9.97 8.93
CA THR A 343 11.89 -9.15 8.69
C THR A 343 11.84 -7.90 9.57
N THR A 344 12.78 -7.79 10.49
CA THR A 344 12.97 -6.62 11.35
C THR A 344 13.88 -5.58 10.68
N GLY A 345 13.80 -4.31 11.13
CA GLY A 345 14.69 -3.24 10.65
C GLY A 345 14.26 -2.58 9.34
N GLN A 346 13.02 -2.73 8.95
CA GLN A 346 12.48 -2.07 7.76
C GLN A 346 12.17 -0.60 8.04
N LYS A 347 12.40 0.25 7.02
CA LYS A 347 12.06 1.67 7.06
C LYS A 347 11.04 1.98 6.00
N VAL A 348 9.84 2.33 6.44
CA VAL A 348 8.76 2.75 5.53
C VAL A 348 8.51 4.23 5.73
N LYS A 349 8.59 4.99 4.64
CA LYS A 349 8.27 6.41 4.64
C LYS A 349 7.04 6.69 3.81
N ILE A 350 6.06 7.32 4.42
CA ILE A 350 4.82 7.77 3.80
C ILE A 350 4.77 9.29 3.91
N SER A 351 4.68 10.00 2.80
CA SER A 351 4.67 11.44 2.79
C SER A 351 3.64 12.03 1.82
N ASN A 352 3.10 13.20 2.18
CA ASN A 352 2.16 13.98 1.36
C ASN A 352 0.97 13.14 0.88
N SER A 353 0.46 12.22 1.68
CA SER A 353 -0.50 11.22 1.23
C SER A 353 -1.84 11.34 1.95
N TYR A 354 -2.90 10.88 1.29
CA TYR A 354 -4.28 11.00 1.76
C TYR A 354 -4.95 9.64 1.90
N PHE A 355 -5.54 9.38 3.06
CA PHE A 355 -6.18 8.11 3.40
C PHE A 355 -7.60 8.37 3.89
N GLU A 356 -8.61 7.96 3.12
CA GLU A 356 -10.01 8.19 3.48
C GLU A 356 -10.85 6.91 3.41
N GLY A 357 -11.65 6.66 4.44
CA GLY A 357 -12.65 5.60 4.44
C GLY A 357 -12.08 4.18 4.33
N ASN A 358 -10.76 3.99 4.54
CA ASN A 358 -10.17 2.67 4.48
C ASN A 358 -10.57 1.85 5.72
N ALA A 359 -10.75 0.53 5.56
CA ALA A 359 -11.28 -0.32 6.61
C ALA A 359 -10.52 -1.65 6.75
N ALA A 360 -10.32 -2.07 8.01
CA ALA A 360 -9.79 -3.39 8.36
C ALA A 360 -10.23 -3.79 9.78
N PRO A 361 -10.10 -5.04 10.20
CA PRO A 361 -10.14 -5.37 11.62
C PRO A 361 -9.07 -4.62 12.42
N ILE A 362 -7.84 -4.56 11.95
CA ILE A 362 -6.71 -3.94 12.63
C ILE A 362 -6.00 -2.96 11.68
N GLY A 363 -5.83 -1.70 12.14
CA GLY A 363 -5.27 -0.62 11.36
C GLY A 363 -6.15 -0.25 10.16
N GLY A 364 -7.19 0.55 10.38
CA GLY A 364 -8.17 0.88 9.35
C GLY A 364 -7.55 1.34 8.03
N ALA A 365 -6.48 2.14 8.08
CA ALA A 365 -5.69 2.49 6.91
C ALA A 365 -4.36 1.71 6.85
N ILE A 366 -3.57 1.72 7.92
CA ILE A 366 -2.20 1.20 7.92
C ILE A 366 -1.98 0.23 9.08
N THR A 367 -1.41 -0.93 8.80
CA THR A 367 -0.82 -1.82 9.81
C THR A 367 0.67 -2.02 9.51
N THR A 368 1.51 -1.87 10.54
CA THR A 368 2.95 -2.08 10.39
C THR A 368 3.47 -3.19 11.29
N HIS A 369 4.29 -4.05 10.69
CA HIS A 369 5.17 -4.98 11.37
C HIS A 369 6.58 -4.66 10.87
N GLY A 370 7.41 -4.05 11.68
CA GLY A 370 8.75 -3.59 11.29
C GLY A 370 9.08 -2.27 11.96
N ASN A 371 10.33 -2.04 12.22
CA ASN A 371 10.80 -0.86 12.91
C ASN A 371 10.82 0.35 11.97
N ASP A 372 10.66 1.55 12.52
CA ASP A 372 10.82 2.84 11.86
C ASP A 372 9.82 3.16 10.73
N ILE A 373 8.55 3.32 11.07
CA ILE A 373 7.61 3.99 10.16
C ILE A 373 7.66 5.52 10.36
N THR A 374 7.76 6.25 9.26
CA THR A 374 7.60 7.71 9.24
C THR A 374 6.36 8.08 8.43
N VAL A 375 5.47 8.85 9.04
CA VAL A 375 4.30 9.47 8.39
C VAL A 375 4.49 10.97 8.46
N ASP A 376 4.62 11.63 7.32
CA ASP A 376 4.88 13.07 7.24
C ASP A 376 3.89 13.76 6.29
N ASN A 377 3.41 14.93 6.67
CA ASN A 377 2.49 15.76 5.90
C ASN A 377 1.33 14.97 5.26
N SER A 378 0.72 14.06 6.03
CA SER A 378 -0.31 13.16 5.52
C SER A 378 -1.64 13.31 6.27
N THR A 379 -2.75 12.99 5.60
CA THR A 379 -4.09 13.12 6.17
C THR A 379 -4.80 11.77 6.22
N PHE A 380 -5.37 11.46 7.38
CA PHE A 380 -6.14 10.26 7.65
C PHE A 380 -7.55 10.65 8.08
N LEU A 381 -8.54 10.39 7.22
CA LEU A 381 -9.92 10.81 7.44
C LEU A 381 -10.88 9.61 7.42
N SER A 382 -11.70 9.50 8.46
CA SER A 382 -12.80 8.52 8.50
C SER A 382 -12.37 7.06 8.28
N ASN A 383 -11.11 6.70 8.60
CA ASN A 383 -10.67 5.32 8.52
C ASN A 383 -11.20 4.52 9.72
N LYS A 384 -11.47 3.24 9.51
CA LYS A 384 -12.19 2.43 10.50
C LYS A 384 -11.52 1.10 10.77
N ALA A 385 -11.25 0.82 12.05
CA ALA A 385 -10.87 -0.51 12.52
C ALA A 385 -12.04 -1.18 13.25
N ALA A 386 -12.27 -2.48 12.96
CA ALA A 386 -13.25 -3.25 13.71
C ALA A 386 -12.76 -3.59 15.13
N ASP A 387 -11.45 -3.58 15.33
CA ASP A 387 -10.81 -3.82 16.63
C ASP A 387 -9.92 -2.64 17.04
N ASP A 388 -8.70 -2.50 16.49
CA ASP A 388 -7.66 -1.62 17.02
C ASP A 388 -7.05 -0.70 15.96
N GLY A 389 -6.72 0.55 16.35
CA GLY A 389 -6.04 1.52 15.52
C GLY A 389 -6.86 1.99 14.33
N GLY A 390 -7.83 2.88 14.55
CA GLY A 390 -8.79 3.31 13.53
C GLY A 390 -8.16 3.78 12.23
N ALA A 391 -7.01 4.45 12.28
CA ALA A 391 -6.21 4.78 11.12
C ALA A 391 -4.93 3.94 11.05
N VAL A 392 -4.11 3.94 12.10
CA VAL A 392 -2.76 3.33 12.10
C VAL A 392 -2.59 2.39 13.28
N TYR A 393 -2.07 1.21 13.01
CA TYR A 393 -1.68 0.23 14.02
C TYR A 393 -0.21 -0.15 13.86
N VAL A 394 0.58 0.01 14.92
CA VAL A 394 2.03 -0.27 14.95
C VAL A 394 2.31 -1.37 15.97
N VAL A 395 2.86 -2.49 15.51
CA VAL A 395 3.17 -3.63 16.38
C VAL A 395 4.50 -3.44 17.09
N ASP A 396 5.52 -2.96 16.37
CA ASP A 396 6.90 -2.87 16.85
C ASP A 396 7.28 -1.44 17.25
N ASP A 397 8.56 -1.24 17.56
CA ASP A 397 9.12 0.04 17.96
C ASP A 397 9.22 1.04 16.78
N GLY A 398 9.23 2.32 17.07
CA GLY A 398 9.63 3.36 16.13
C GLY A 398 8.54 3.88 15.19
N ILE A 399 7.59 4.67 15.70
CA ILE A 399 6.76 5.52 14.82
C ILE A 399 7.14 6.99 14.96
N THR A 400 7.29 7.66 13.82
CA THR A 400 7.42 9.11 13.74
C THR A 400 6.27 9.69 12.91
N VAL A 401 5.45 10.52 13.54
CA VAL A 401 4.34 11.25 12.91
C VAL A 401 4.68 12.73 12.91
N LEU A 402 4.77 13.32 11.73
CA LEU A 402 5.11 14.73 11.53
C LEU A 402 4.02 15.42 10.71
N ASN A 403 3.67 16.65 11.06
CA ASN A 403 2.86 17.56 10.23
C ASN A 403 1.57 16.93 9.67
N SER A 404 0.98 15.99 10.37
CA SER A 404 -0.08 15.12 9.84
C SER A 404 -1.41 15.30 10.58
N ASN A 405 -2.52 15.02 9.88
CA ASN A 405 -3.87 15.22 10.38
C ASN A 405 -4.64 13.89 10.47
N PHE A 406 -5.30 13.67 11.60
CA PHE A 406 -6.12 12.50 11.86
C PHE A 406 -7.53 12.94 12.28
N GLY A 407 -8.52 12.77 11.38
CA GLY A 407 -9.89 13.23 11.59
C GLY A 407 -10.92 12.10 11.51
N ASN A 408 -11.86 12.07 12.45
CA ASN A 408 -13.02 11.16 12.43
C ASN A 408 -12.67 9.67 12.29
N ASN A 409 -11.44 9.26 12.63
CA ASN A 409 -11.07 7.85 12.59
C ASN A 409 -11.65 7.11 13.80
N SER A 410 -12.00 5.83 13.63
CA SER A 410 -12.64 5.06 14.69
C SER A 410 -12.14 3.64 14.82
N ALA A 411 -12.03 3.17 16.05
CA ALA A 411 -11.77 1.78 16.39
C ALA A 411 -12.78 1.28 17.45
N LYS A 412 -13.03 -0.01 17.49
CA LYS A 412 -13.90 -0.56 18.52
C LYS A 412 -13.20 -0.57 19.88
N ASN A 413 -11.96 -1.06 19.97
CA ASN A 413 -11.25 -1.26 21.22
C ASN A 413 -10.22 -0.17 21.52
N TYR A 414 -9.07 -0.17 20.84
CA TYR A 414 -7.96 0.74 21.16
C TYR A 414 -7.68 1.76 20.05
N ALA A 415 -7.59 3.02 20.45
CA ALA A 415 -7.18 4.19 19.68
C ALA A 415 -7.97 4.46 18.39
N GLY A 416 -8.77 5.50 18.41
CA GLY A 416 -9.52 5.94 17.23
C GLY A 416 -8.63 6.32 16.05
N ALA A 417 -7.42 6.83 16.28
CA ALA A 417 -6.47 7.16 15.24
C ALA A 417 -5.23 6.24 15.24
N ILE A 418 -4.37 6.31 16.27
CA ILE A 418 -3.08 5.60 16.26
C ILE A 418 -2.94 4.70 17.48
N TYR A 419 -2.74 3.41 17.27
CA TYR A 419 -2.36 2.47 18.31
C TYR A 419 -0.94 1.96 18.11
N VAL A 420 -0.10 2.07 19.16
CA VAL A 420 1.31 1.63 19.15
C VAL A 420 1.54 0.68 20.32
N LYS A 421 2.01 -0.53 20.03
CA LYS A 421 2.44 -1.49 21.06
C LYS A 421 3.89 -1.31 21.48
N GLY A 422 4.73 -0.86 20.57
CA GLY A 422 6.17 -0.69 20.78
C GLY A 422 6.59 0.63 21.42
N ASN A 423 7.90 0.80 21.56
CA ASN A 423 8.55 1.97 22.12
C ASN A 423 8.89 3.03 21.07
N ASN A 424 9.51 4.14 21.49
CA ASN A 424 10.08 5.16 20.61
C ASN A 424 9.04 5.85 19.71
N VAL A 425 8.02 6.43 20.33
CA VAL A 425 6.93 7.13 19.65
C VAL A 425 7.23 8.62 19.58
N LYS A 426 7.24 9.19 18.39
CA LYS A 426 7.34 10.63 18.17
C LYS A 426 6.13 11.16 17.41
N ILE A 427 5.41 12.12 17.99
CA ILE A 427 4.29 12.85 17.38
C ILE A 427 4.64 14.33 17.44
N GLN A 428 4.75 14.99 16.30
CA GLN A 428 5.14 16.38 16.22
C GLN A 428 4.31 17.15 15.19
N ASN A 429 3.82 18.33 15.54
CA ASN A 429 3.00 19.20 14.68
C ASN A 429 1.77 18.45 14.10
N ALA A 430 1.19 17.54 14.84
CA ALA A 430 0.09 16.71 14.37
C ALA A 430 -1.24 17.11 15.01
N THR A 431 -2.33 16.91 14.27
CA THR A 431 -3.68 17.26 14.70
C THR A 431 -4.57 16.01 14.74
N PHE A 432 -5.29 15.83 15.84
CA PHE A 432 -6.21 14.71 16.08
C PHE A 432 -7.59 15.28 16.41
N VAL A 433 -8.56 15.11 15.51
CA VAL A 433 -9.90 15.72 15.67
C VAL A 433 -11.00 14.66 15.56
N ASN A 434 -11.88 14.63 16.56
CA ASN A 434 -13.09 13.78 16.57
C ASN A 434 -12.81 12.27 16.35
N ASN A 435 -11.64 11.77 16.74
CA ASN A 435 -11.37 10.33 16.69
C ASN A 435 -12.04 9.62 17.88
N SER A 436 -12.42 8.34 17.70
CA SER A 436 -13.16 7.62 18.75
C SER A 436 -12.76 6.15 18.88
N ALA A 437 -12.68 5.68 20.13
CA ALA A 437 -12.49 4.26 20.47
C ALA A 437 -13.04 3.95 21.86
N HIS A 438 -12.96 2.70 22.30
CA HIS A 438 -13.27 2.37 23.70
C HIS A 438 -12.14 2.85 24.64
N PHE A 439 -10.88 2.58 24.31
CA PHE A 439 -9.71 3.08 25.06
C PHE A 439 -8.88 4.04 24.21
N ALA A 440 -8.67 5.26 24.71
CA ALA A 440 -7.98 6.36 24.05
C ALA A 440 -8.65 6.82 22.75
N GLY A 441 -9.42 7.88 22.81
CA GLY A 441 -10.18 8.40 21.68
C GLY A 441 -9.34 8.66 20.43
N ALA A 442 -8.07 9.13 20.58
CA ALA A 442 -7.19 9.35 19.45
C ALA A 442 -5.97 8.42 19.44
N VAL A 443 -5.11 8.49 20.47
CA VAL A 443 -3.81 7.81 20.45
C VAL A 443 -3.65 6.90 21.68
N ARG A 444 -3.25 5.65 21.46
CA ARG A 444 -2.86 4.70 22.51
C ARG A 444 -1.42 4.24 22.31
N VAL A 445 -0.60 4.29 23.36
CA VAL A 445 0.78 3.77 23.37
C VAL A 445 0.96 2.83 24.57
N GLU A 446 1.49 1.63 24.34
CA GLU A 446 1.82 0.67 25.40
C GLU A 446 3.31 0.64 25.74
N GLY A 447 4.16 1.26 24.93
CA GLY A 447 5.62 1.32 25.09
C GLY A 447 6.16 2.58 25.77
N ASN A 448 7.47 2.61 25.95
CA ASN A 448 8.21 3.69 26.58
C ASN A 448 8.75 4.70 25.55
N TYR A 449 9.32 5.82 26.04
CA TYR A 449 9.95 6.86 25.24
C TYR A 449 8.98 7.53 24.27
N VAL A 450 7.94 8.14 24.82
CA VAL A 450 6.88 8.82 24.07
C VAL A 450 7.12 10.32 24.08
N ASN A 451 7.26 10.92 22.90
CA ASN A 451 7.40 12.35 22.70
C ASN A 451 6.23 12.92 21.90
N VAL A 452 5.47 13.81 22.50
CA VAL A 452 4.36 14.54 21.86
C VAL A 452 4.66 16.03 21.91
N LEU A 453 4.95 16.62 20.76
CA LEU A 453 5.46 17.97 20.64
C LEU A 453 4.56 18.81 19.71
N ASN A 454 4.10 19.96 20.17
CA ASN A 454 3.27 20.87 19.40
C ASN A 454 2.09 20.16 18.69
N ALA A 455 1.39 19.32 19.42
CA ALA A 455 0.28 18.53 18.91
C ALA A 455 -1.06 19.05 19.41
N THR A 456 -2.12 18.87 18.61
CA THR A 456 -3.47 19.34 18.91
C THR A 456 -4.44 18.15 18.95
N PHE A 457 -5.20 18.03 20.04
CA PHE A 457 -6.21 16.99 20.25
C PHE A 457 -7.55 17.65 20.57
N ILE A 458 -8.52 17.56 19.64
CA ILE A 458 -9.82 18.24 19.80
C ILE A 458 -10.97 17.26 19.60
N GLY A 459 -11.90 17.22 20.54
CA GLY A 459 -13.18 16.51 20.41
C GLY A 459 -13.04 14.99 20.33
N ASN A 460 -11.87 14.43 20.70
CA ASN A 460 -11.70 12.97 20.68
C ASN A 460 -12.47 12.31 21.83
N LYS A 461 -12.97 11.09 21.59
CA LYS A 461 -13.88 10.42 22.53
C LYS A 461 -13.45 9.02 22.85
N ALA A 462 -13.32 8.70 24.12
CA ALA A 462 -13.26 7.32 24.60
C ALA A 462 -14.64 6.91 25.12
N ILE A 463 -15.28 5.95 24.43
CA ILE A 463 -16.68 5.56 24.63
C ILE A 463 -16.73 4.16 25.22
N SER A 464 -17.41 4.00 26.34
CA SER A 464 -17.59 2.70 26.99
C SER A 464 -18.35 1.70 26.08
N ASP A 465 -18.01 0.43 26.21
CA ASP A 465 -18.74 -0.70 25.63
C ASP A 465 -19.99 -1.08 26.47
N GLY A 466 -20.27 -0.36 27.55
CA GLY A 466 -21.34 -0.65 28.51
C GLY A 466 -20.97 -1.70 29.56
N VAL A 467 -19.85 -2.39 29.43
CA VAL A 467 -19.35 -3.44 30.33
C VAL A 467 -18.20 -2.94 31.19
N SER A 468 -17.26 -2.21 30.58
CA SER A 468 -16.08 -1.66 31.24
C SER A 468 -15.92 -0.17 31.00
N LYS A 469 -15.34 0.53 32.00
CA LYS A 469 -15.04 1.96 31.85
C LYS A 469 -13.96 2.21 30.83
N SER A 470 -14.09 3.30 30.09
CA SER A 470 -13.09 3.79 29.17
C SER A 470 -11.94 4.50 29.88
N GLN A 471 -10.84 4.75 29.17
CA GLN A 471 -9.71 5.54 29.65
C GLN A 471 -9.18 6.46 28.57
N ALA A 472 -8.85 7.70 28.93
CA ALA A 472 -8.25 8.74 28.11
C ALA A 472 -9.11 9.19 26.90
N GLY A 473 -9.77 10.31 27.02
CA GLY A 473 -10.55 10.89 25.91
C GLY A 473 -9.73 11.16 24.64
N ALA A 474 -8.44 11.46 24.79
CA ALA A 474 -7.56 11.70 23.64
C ALA A 474 -6.32 10.79 23.62
N LEU A 475 -5.47 10.83 24.65
CA LEU A 475 -4.14 10.20 24.65
C LEU A 475 -3.99 9.25 25.84
N GLY A 476 -3.89 7.95 25.60
CA GLY A 476 -3.64 6.93 26.60
C GLY A 476 -2.22 6.33 26.49
N ILE A 477 -1.44 6.32 27.59
CA ILE A 477 -0.07 5.82 27.59
C ILE A 477 0.10 4.82 28.74
N SER A 478 0.65 3.63 28.45
CA SER A 478 1.07 2.64 29.43
C SER A 478 2.58 2.42 29.28
N GLY A 479 3.39 3.39 29.73
CA GLY A 479 4.86 3.35 29.59
C GLY A 479 5.54 4.46 30.33
N ASN A 480 6.86 4.39 30.43
CA ASN A 480 7.72 5.36 31.10
C ASN A 480 8.40 6.32 30.11
N ASN A 481 9.02 7.39 30.64
CA ASN A 481 9.74 8.38 29.88
C ASN A 481 8.85 9.09 28.84
N VAL A 482 7.79 9.71 29.33
CA VAL A 482 6.80 10.43 28.53
C VAL A 482 7.08 11.92 28.58
N ASN A 483 7.21 12.55 27.42
CA ASN A 483 7.35 14.00 27.29
C ASN A 483 6.24 14.57 26.42
N ILE A 484 5.42 15.46 26.96
CA ILE A 484 4.35 16.18 26.26
C ILE A 484 4.67 17.66 26.38
N ASP A 485 4.97 18.31 25.29
CA ASP A 485 5.35 19.71 25.29
C ASP A 485 4.58 20.53 24.27
N SER A 486 4.28 21.79 24.62
CA SER A 486 3.66 22.78 23.74
C SER A 486 2.38 22.29 23.03
N SER A 487 1.60 21.44 23.71
CA SER A 487 0.45 20.74 23.09
C SER A 487 -0.89 21.27 23.61
N TYR A 488 -1.94 21.12 22.78
CA TYR A 488 -3.28 21.62 23.07
C TYR A 488 -4.31 20.49 23.08
N PHE A 489 -5.08 20.38 24.17
CA PHE A 489 -6.10 19.38 24.38
C PHE A 489 -7.43 20.05 24.70
N ALA A 490 -8.43 19.93 23.81
CA ALA A 490 -9.71 20.60 24.00
C ALA A 490 -10.91 19.71 23.69
N ASN A 491 -11.95 19.84 24.51
CA ASN A 491 -13.24 19.17 24.32
C ASN A 491 -13.13 17.63 24.17
N ASN A 492 -12.08 17.02 24.70
CA ASN A 492 -11.95 15.58 24.70
C ASN A 492 -12.79 14.97 25.84
N THR A 493 -13.42 13.83 25.60
CA THR A 493 -14.36 13.22 26.53
C THR A 493 -14.11 11.74 26.75
N VAL A 494 -14.38 11.27 27.95
CA VAL A 494 -14.29 9.86 28.32
C VAL A 494 -15.49 9.44 29.19
N GLU A 495 -15.98 8.22 29.01
CA GLU A 495 -16.88 7.55 29.95
C GLU A 495 -16.05 6.68 30.91
N GLY A 496 -15.39 7.34 31.86
CA GLY A 496 -14.40 6.78 32.79
C GLY A 496 -13.35 7.81 33.15
N ASP A 497 -12.07 7.44 33.19
CA ASP A 497 -11.00 8.27 33.73
C ASP A 497 -10.17 8.96 32.64
N ALA A 498 -9.67 10.17 32.94
CA ALA A 498 -8.83 11.02 32.09
C ALA A 498 -9.56 11.66 30.90
N GLY A 499 -10.13 12.84 31.07
CA GLY A 499 -10.83 13.55 30.01
C GLY A 499 -10.01 13.79 28.75
N ALA A 500 -8.71 14.08 28.90
CA ALA A 500 -7.78 14.20 27.78
C ALA A 500 -6.66 13.14 27.82
N ILE A 501 -5.85 13.11 28.90
CA ILE A 501 -4.65 12.27 28.95
C ILE A 501 -4.72 11.30 30.13
N GLY A 502 -4.57 10.01 29.84
CA GLY A 502 -4.35 8.96 30.84
C GLY A 502 -2.94 8.37 30.73
N VAL A 503 -2.14 8.43 31.81
CA VAL A 503 -0.81 7.83 31.81
C VAL A 503 -0.65 6.86 32.97
N LYS A 504 -0.16 5.66 32.66
CA LYS A 504 0.29 4.67 33.64
C LYS A 504 1.76 4.42 33.42
N GLY A 505 2.64 5.00 34.29
CA GLY A 505 4.09 4.92 34.17
C GLY A 505 4.79 6.00 34.97
N SER A 506 6.10 6.03 34.90
CA SER A 506 6.96 6.99 35.64
C SER A 506 7.81 7.86 34.69
N HIS A 507 8.41 8.92 35.22
CA HIS A 507 9.19 9.90 34.46
C HIS A 507 8.33 10.61 33.40
N ILE A 508 7.23 11.20 33.85
CA ILE A 508 6.25 11.89 33.00
C ILE A 508 6.50 13.38 33.11
N LYS A 509 6.61 14.06 31.98
CA LYS A 509 6.78 15.50 31.88
C LYS A 509 5.74 16.10 30.94
N VAL A 510 4.96 17.05 31.45
CA VAL A 510 3.98 17.81 30.66
C VAL A 510 4.32 19.28 30.82
N THR A 511 4.75 19.94 29.74
CA THR A 511 5.23 21.32 29.76
C THR A 511 4.53 22.18 28.72
N ASN A 512 4.40 23.47 28.99
CA ASN A 512 3.93 24.50 28.06
C ASN A 512 2.57 24.16 27.38
N SER A 513 1.77 23.32 28.01
CA SER A 513 0.59 22.71 27.38
C SER A 513 -0.72 23.26 27.95
N GLN A 514 -1.78 23.19 27.16
CA GLN A 514 -3.08 23.74 27.52
C GLN A 514 -4.19 22.70 27.44
N PHE A 515 -5.07 22.70 28.46
CA PHE A 515 -6.17 21.77 28.60
C PHE A 515 -7.46 22.55 28.78
N TYR A 516 -8.36 22.47 27.80
CA TYR A 516 -9.57 23.27 27.74
C TYR A 516 -10.83 22.41 27.59
N SER A 517 -11.78 22.54 28.51
CA SER A 517 -13.08 21.84 28.44
C SER A 517 -12.98 20.33 28.16
N ASN A 518 -12.04 19.63 28.80
CA ASN A 518 -11.99 18.18 28.73
C ASN A 518 -12.87 17.58 29.85
N HIS A 519 -13.51 16.44 29.59
CA HIS A 519 -14.54 15.88 30.46
C HIS A 519 -14.29 14.41 30.77
N ALA A 520 -14.18 14.08 32.07
CA ALA A 520 -14.19 12.71 32.56
C ALA A 520 -15.54 12.42 33.22
N ASN A 521 -16.43 11.72 32.50
CA ASN A 521 -17.75 11.38 32.97
C ASN A 521 -17.72 10.07 33.78
N PRO A 522 -18.56 9.92 34.82
CA PRO A 522 -18.64 8.66 35.56
C PRO A 522 -19.17 7.53 34.67
N PHE A 523 -18.53 6.38 34.71
CA PHE A 523 -19.04 5.17 34.08
C PHE A 523 -20.22 4.61 34.88
N ASN A 524 -21.35 4.36 34.26
CA ASN A 524 -22.57 3.81 34.88
C ASN A 524 -22.99 4.55 36.20
N ASN A 525 -22.77 5.87 36.26
CA ASN A 525 -22.98 6.68 37.46
C ASN A 525 -22.14 6.27 38.70
N ASP A 526 -21.07 5.48 38.52
CA ASP A 526 -20.14 5.15 39.61
C ASP A 526 -19.20 6.34 39.88
N LEU A 527 -19.40 6.97 41.03
CA LEU A 527 -18.61 8.14 41.47
C LEU A 527 -17.16 7.80 41.86
N ASN A 528 -16.74 6.53 41.82
CA ASN A 528 -15.35 6.10 41.93
C ASN A 528 -14.62 6.14 40.55
N THR A 529 -15.35 6.48 39.51
CA THR A 529 -14.84 6.71 38.15
C THR A 529 -15.00 8.17 37.76
N GLY A 530 -14.58 8.56 36.57
CA GLY A 530 -14.60 9.98 36.17
C GLY A 530 -13.51 10.78 36.88
N LEU A 531 -12.30 10.24 36.93
CA LEU A 531 -11.15 10.83 37.61
C LEU A 531 -10.28 11.62 36.62
N GLY A 532 -9.83 12.83 37.01
CA GLY A 532 -8.94 13.67 36.19
C GLY A 532 -9.61 14.27 34.96
N GLY A 533 -10.32 15.39 35.11
CA GLY A 533 -11.05 16.04 34.01
C GLY A 533 -10.18 16.38 32.78
N ALA A 534 -8.94 16.73 33.00
CA ALA A 534 -7.94 16.81 31.94
C ALA A 534 -7.00 15.63 31.97
N ILE A 535 -6.30 15.39 33.09
CA ILE A 535 -5.25 14.36 33.18
C ILE A 535 -5.48 13.44 34.37
N TYR A 536 -5.32 12.14 34.14
CA TYR A 536 -5.18 11.12 35.15
C TYR A 536 -3.81 10.43 35.03
N THR A 537 -3.02 10.45 36.10
CA THR A 537 -1.68 9.85 36.12
C THR A 537 -1.55 8.82 37.23
N MET A 538 -1.00 7.66 36.93
CA MET A 538 -0.58 6.63 37.89
C MET A 538 0.92 6.39 37.74
N GLY A 539 1.72 6.89 38.71
CA GLY A 539 3.19 6.69 38.69
C GLY A 539 3.97 7.76 39.44
N ASN A 540 5.28 7.57 39.49
CA ASN A 540 6.19 8.43 40.22
C ASN A 540 7.00 9.34 39.28
N ASN A 541 7.58 10.40 39.83
CA ASN A 541 8.37 11.38 39.10
C ASN A 541 7.58 12.03 37.95
N VAL A 542 6.43 12.59 38.30
CA VAL A 542 5.54 13.32 37.39
C VAL A 542 5.79 14.82 37.55
N THR A 543 5.98 15.52 36.44
CA THR A 543 6.21 16.98 36.44
C THR A 543 5.24 17.67 35.51
N TYR A 544 4.55 18.67 36.02
CA TYR A 544 3.79 19.63 35.25
C TYR A 544 4.45 21.00 35.39
N ASP A 545 4.86 21.64 34.30
CA ASP A 545 5.48 22.97 34.31
C ASP A 545 4.89 23.85 33.22
N ASN A 546 4.51 25.08 33.56
CA ASN A 546 3.91 26.05 32.66
C ASN A 546 2.67 25.51 31.91
N ALA A 547 1.78 24.80 32.63
CA ALA A 547 0.57 24.22 32.07
C ALA A 547 -0.69 24.97 32.50
N ILE A 548 -1.69 25.05 31.61
CA ILE A 548 -2.92 25.80 31.81
C ILE A 548 -4.12 24.86 31.72
N PHE A 549 -4.95 24.81 32.76
CA PHE A 549 -6.15 23.99 32.85
C PHE A 549 -7.38 24.89 32.99
N ARG A 550 -8.30 24.87 32.02
CA ARG A 550 -9.50 25.71 32.02
C ARG A 550 -10.75 24.92 31.70
N TYR A 551 -11.80 25.10 32.47
CA TYR A 551 -13.13 24.54 32.24
C TYR A 551 -13.19 23.01 32.16
N ASN A 552 -12.19 22.30 32.66
CA ASN A 552 -12.22 20.84 32.67
C ASN A 552 -13.17 20.34 33.77
N THR A 553 -13.84 19.20 33.52
CA THR A 553 -14.82 18.64 34.47
C THR A 553 -14.56 17.17 34.75
N ALA A 554 -14.81 16.74 35.98
CA ALA A 554 -14.66 15.37 36.44
C ALA A 554 -15.56 15.07 37.65
N VAL A 555 -15.65 13.82 38.04
CA VAL A 555 -16.18 13.47 39.36
C VAL A 555 -15.19 13.90 40.45
N ASN A 556 -13.91 13.54 40.28
CA ASN A 556 -12.85 13.90 41.20
C ASN A 556 -11.61 14.42 40.43
N GLY A 557 -10.95 15.45 40.97
CA GLY A 557 -9.78 16.10 40.33
C GLY A 557 -10.15 16.72 38.98
N SER A 558 -10.90 17.80 39.00
CA SER A 558 -11.46 18.39 37.77
C SER A 558 -10.44 18.78 36.71
N ALA A 559 -9.20 19.03 37.09
CA ALA A 559 -8.06 19.21 36.18
C ALA A 559 -7.14 18.00 36.25
N LEU A 560 -6.60 17.69 37.42
CA LEU A 560 -5.61 16.66 37.64
C LEU A 560 -6.06 15.65 38.71
N PHE A 561 -5.93 14.37 38.41
CA PHE A 561 -5.91 13.31 39.40
C PHE A 561 -4.58 12.55 39.31
N VAL A 562 -3.80 12.54 40.40
CA VAL A 562 -2.46 11.94 40.42
C VAL A 562 -2.40 10.87 41.51
N ASP A 563 -2.12 9.64 41.11
CA ASP A 563 -1.77 8.54 42.02
C ASP A 563 -0.23 8.35 41.97
N GLY A 564 0.47 9.02 42.90
CA GLY A 564 1.93 9.00 42.97
C GLY A 564 2.56 10.34 43.37
N VAL A 565 3.86 10.50 43.07
CA VAL A 565 4.65 11.70 43.41
C VAL A 565 4.63 12.70 42.25
N VAL A 566 4.22 13.94 42.53
CA VAL A 566 4.08 14.99 41.52
C VAL A 566 4.82 16.26 41.90
N SER A 567 5.39 16.95 40.88
CA SER A 567 5.94 18.31 40.96
C SER A 567 5.11 19.23 40.07
N LEU A 568 4.62 20.33 40.67
CA LEU A 568 3.80 21.35 39.99
C LEU A 568 4.59 22.68 39.98
N LYS A 569 4.75 23.28 38.80
CA LYS A 569 5.44 24.56 38.65
C LYS A 569 4.74 25.42 37.60
N ASN A 570 4.51 26.69 37.92
CA ASN A 570 3.88 27.69 37.01
C ASN A 570 2.52 27.22 36.44
N ILE A 571 1.64 26.64 37.27
CA ILE A 571 0.37 26.05 36.83
C ILE A 571 -0.76 27.08 36.99
N VAL A 572 -1.62 27.12 35.96
CA VAL A 572 -2.86 27.95 36.00
C VAL A 572 -4.08 27.04 36.00
N PHE A 573 -4.92 27.15 37.02
CA PHE A 573 -6.23 26.54 37.08
C PHE A 573 -7.33 27.64 37.00
N TYR A 574 -8.28 27.48 36.06
CA TYR A 574 -9.35 28.44 35.89
C TYR A 574 -10.67 27.74 35.61
N ARG A 575 -11.66 27.93 36.50
CA ARG A 575 -13.03 27.40 36.39
C ARG A 575 -13.13 25.90 36.07
N ASN A 576 -12.23 25.11 36.57
CA ASN A 576 -12.39 23.62 36.51
C ASN A 576 -13.40 23.19 37.58
N GLN A 577 -14.26 22.21 37.27
CA GLN A 577 -15.38 21.84 38.14
C GLN A 577 -15.43 20.33 38.40
N ALA A 578 -15.40 19.92 39.66
CA ALA A 578 -15.60 18.54 40.09
C ALA A 578 -16.96 18.39 40.79
N TYR A 579 -17.59 17.20 40.63
CA TYR A 579 -18.91 16.93 41.19
C TYR A 579 -18.87 16.57 42.67
N THR A 580 -17.85 15.83 43.13
CA THR A 580 -17.79 15.30 44.49
C THR A 580 -16.96 16.15 45.44
N TYR A 581 -15.73 16.50 45.03
CA TYR A 581 -14.87 17.44 45.76
C TYR A 581 -14.56 18.59 44.81
N ALA A 582 -15.00 19.78 45.15
CA ALA A 582 -14.85 20.98 44.31
C ALA A 582 -13.38 21.45 44.13
N LEU A 583 -12.47 20.50 43.89
CA LEU A 583 -11.04 20.71 43.87
C LEU A 583 -10.45 20.44 42.48
N PRO A 584 -9.56 21.30 41.96
CA PRO A 584 -8.93 21.11 40.67
C PRO A 584 -7.89 19.99 40.68
N ILE A 585 -7.31 19.64 41.83
CA ILE A 585 -6.27 18.64 41.96
C ILE A 585 -6.60 17.66 43.08
N ILE A 586 -6.46 16.37 42.81
CA ILE A 586 -6.39 15.31 43.83
C ILE A 586 -5.06 14.58 43.66
N VAL A 587 -4.32 14.43 44.76
CA VAL A 587 -3.10 13.61 44.82
C VAL A 587 -3.34 12.49 45.81
N GLN A 588 -3.19 11.26 45.36
CA GLN A 588 -3.39 10.06 46.14
C GLN A 588 -2.12 9.19 46.07
N ASN A 589 -1.68 8.65 47.19
CA ASN A 589 -0.63 7.64 47.24
C ASN A 589 -0.98 6.51 48.21
N PRO A 590 -1.69 5.48 47.77
CA PRO A 590 -2.19 4.40 48.63
C PRO A 590 -1.06 3.53 49.26
N LYS A 591 0.17 3.57 48.68
CA LYS A 591 1.29 2.77 49.16
C LYS A 591 2.17 3.48 50.19
N ASN A 592 2.14 4.78 50.26
CA ASN A 592 2.90 5.60 51.22
C ASN A 592 2.18 6.91 51.51
N PRO A 593 1.20 6.94 52.39
CA PRO A 593 0.44 8.15 52.68
C PRO A 593 1.28 9.29 53.27
N TYR A 594 2.47 9.01 53.77
CA TYR A 594 3.41 10.03 54.32
C TYR A 594 4.45 10.49 53.29
N GLY A 595 4.55 9.90 52.08
CA GLY A 595 5.57 10.14 51.08
C GLY A 595 5.12 10.99 49.88
N VAL A 596 3.95 11.60 49.93
CA VAL A 596 3.49 12.48 48.85
C VAL A 596 4.18 13.85 48.98
N THR A 597 5.09 14.14 48.10
CA THR A 597 5.74 15.44 48.04
C THR A 597 5.14 16.24 46.88
N VAL A 598 4.37 17.28 47.17
CA VAL A 598 3.89 18.23 46.19
C VAL A 598 4.81 19.46 46.23
N ASN A 599 5.69 19.58 45.25
CA ASN A 599 6.53 20.77 45.09
C ASN A 599 5.77 21.83 44.30
N VAL A 600 5.14 22.77 44.97
CA VAL A 600 4.41 23.86 44.32
C VAL A 600 5.26 25.12 44.32
N THR A 601 5.72 25.57 43.14
CA THR A 601 6.51 26.80 43.05
C THR A 601 5.62 28.03 42.79
N VAL A 602 4.60 27.93 41.93
CA VAL A 602 3.57 28.97 41.71
C VAL A 602 2.30 28.30 41.17
N VAL A 603 1.16 28.58 41.78
CA VAL A 603 -0.18 28.19 41.29
C VAL A 603 -1.05 29.41 41.29
N ILE A 604 -1.56 29.78 40.12
CA ILE A 604 -2.55 30.87 39.98
C ILE A 604 -3.94 30.27 39.82
N ILE A 605 -4.84 30.56 40.75
CA ILE A 605 -6.21 30.07 40.72
C ILE A 605 -7.13 31.28 40.50
N GLY A 606 -7.73 31.37 39.34
CA GLY A 606 -8.75 32.35 39.05
C GLY A 606 -10.07 31.97 39.73
N GLY A 607 -10.44 32.65 40.81
CA GLY A 607 -11.74 32.57 41.46
C GLY A 607 -11.88 31.66 42.69
N ASN A 608 -10.87 30.88 43.10
CA ASN A 608 -10.89 30.05 44.31
C ASN A 608 -9.64 30.24 45.16
N ASN A 609 -9.78 30.11 46.48
CA ASN A 609 -8.69 30.28 47.45
C ASN A 609 -7.64 29.17 47.34
N ILE A 610 -6.36 29.51 47.28
CA ILE A 610 -5.20 28.59 47.12
C ILE A 610 -5.17 27.49 48.20
N ALA A 611 -5.63 27.80 49.43
CA ALA A 611 -5.61 26.84 50.55
C ALA A 611 -6.50 25.60 50.34
N ASN A 612 -7.46 25.65 49.42
CA ASN A 612 -8.42 24.58 49.16
C ASN A 612 -8.19 23.92 47.77
N ALA A 613 -7.07 24.19 47.12
CA ALA A 613 -6.85 23.73 45.75
C ALA A 613 -6.29 22.29 45.62
N ILE A 614 -5.66 21.77 46.68
CA ILE A 614 -5.00 20.46 46.68
C ILE A 614 -5.55 19.65 47.83
N HIS A 615 -6.08 18.49 47.50
CA HIS A 615 -6.53 17.51 48.50
C HIS A 615 -5.59 16.28 48.51
N HIS A 616 -5.07 15.97 49.69
CA HIS A 616 -4.36 14.73 49.98
C HIS A 616 -5.35 13.71 50.50
N VAL A 617 -5.50 12.60 49.78
CA VAL A 617 -6.23 11.44 50.26
C VAL A 617 -5.19 10.45 50.77
N GLY A 618 -5.08 10.30 52.12
CA GLY A 618 -4.22 9.35 52.78
C GLY A 618 -4.76 7.94 52.74
#